data_4ff46cdd11d9a8ee6fc98778630962b5
#
_entry.id   4ff46cdd11d9a8ee6fc98778630962b5
#
_cell.length_a   1.000
_cell.length_b   1.000
_cell.length_c   1.000
_cell.angle_alpha   90.00
_cell.angle_beta   90.00
_cell.angle_gamma   90.00
#
_symmetry.space_group_name_H-M   'P 1'
#
loop_
_entity.id
_entity.type
_entity.pdbx_description
1 polymer ?
#
loop_
_entity_poly.entity_id
_entity_poly.type
_entity_poly.pdbx_seq_one_letter_code
_entity_poly.pdbx_strand_id
1 'polypeptide(L)'
;TVIMTMSSGEEGQKIMVDDKSGVCEKFFVSDKEYVYQFDAGADIESLKKGIENSDLYAIVEISPMDSTGNVSVSAYAKKQINIDTKEEIEKCVEKGVREKKIAGYDIQNLDSIINDINADVNVRTLIVSEQGKEKSGMVEINMAVSYIASFLIYMFIFMFGSMVMRGVIDEKSNRVVEVIISSVKPFELM
;
A
#
# COMPACT_ATOMS: atom_id res chain seq x y z
N THR A 1 16.64 -26.82 -30.30
CA THR A 1 17.02 -25.58 -29.55
C THR A 1 15.85 -25.20 -28.68
N VAL A 2 15.87 -25.66 -27.42
CA VAL A 2 14.86 -25.33 -26.43
C VAL A 2 15.25 -23.96 -25.86
N ILE A 3 14.48 -22.93 -26.13
CA ILE A 3 14.59 -21.64 -25.50
C ILE A 3 13.99 -21.83 -24.09
N MET A 4 14.85 -22.01 -23.09
CA MET A 4 14.50 -21.81 -21.69
C MET A 4 14.28 -20.31 -21.50
N THR A 5 13.04 -19.88 -21.57
CA THR A 5 12.65 -18.63 -20.95
C THR A 5 12.79 -18.82 -19.44
N MET A 6 13.88 -18.30 -18.89
CA MET A 6 13.98 -18.04 -17.45
C MET A 6 12.89 -16.98 -17.13
N SER A 7 11.70 -17.47 -16.78
CA SER A 7 10.79 -16.73 -15.96
C SER A 7 11.50 -16.54 -14.61
N SER A 8 11.96 -15.34 -14.33
CA SER A 8 12.26 -14.91 -12.98
C SER A 8 10.93 -15.02 -12.23
N GLY A 9 10.74 -16.15 -11.52
CA GLY A 9 9.61 -16.36 -10.67
C GLY A 9 9.68 -15.28 -9.59
N GLU A 10 8.77 -14.32 -9.65
CA GLU A 10 8.41 -13.55 -8.48
C GLU A 10 7.88 -14.56 -7.47
N GLU A 11 8.72 -14.92 -6.49
CA GLU A 11 8.26 -15.68 -5.34
C GLU A 11 7.18 -14.83 -4.68
N GLY A 12 5.95 -15.38 -4.55
CA GLY A 12 4.83 -14.67 -3.95
C GLY A 12 5.20 -14.12 -2.57
N GLN A 13 4.62 -13.00 -2.19
CA GLN A 13 4.89 -12.34 -0.90
C GLN A 13 4.52 -13.27 0.24
N LYS A 14 5.50 -13.67 1.07
CA LYS A 14 5.29 -14.58 2.20
C LYS A 14 4.72 -13.80 3.38
N ILE A 15 3.49 -14.10 3.78
CA ILE A 15 2.79 -13.46 4.88
C ILE A 15 2.54 -14.51 5.97
N MET A 16 3.02 -14.26 7.18
CA MET A 16 2.72 -15.10 8.33
C MET A 16 1.45 -14.61 9.01
N VAL A 17 0.52 -15.51 9.28
CA VAL A 17 -0.76 -15.19 9.93
C VAL A 17 -0.87 -15.93 11.26
N ASP A 18 -0.99 -15.17 12.36
CA ASP A 18 -1.35 -15.66 13.69
C ASP A 18 -2.82 -15.33 13.95
N ASP A 19 -3.69 -16.30 13.70
CA ASP A 19 -5.13 -16.16 13.90
C ASP A 19 -5.58 -16.66 15.27
N LYS A 20 -5.58 -15.76 16.26
CA LYS A 20 -6.07 -16.06 17.62
C LYS A 20 -7.60 -16.14 17.70
N SER A 21 -8.32 -15.71 16.66
CA SER A 21 -9.78 -15.84 16.58
C SER A 21 -10.22 -17.24 16.13
N GLY A 22 -9.36 -17.94 15.38
CA GLY A 22 -9.61 -19.28 14.84
C GLY A 22 -10.71 -19.34 13.78
N VAL A 23 -11.08 -18.19 13.19
CA VAL A 23 -12.18 -18.13 12.22
C VAL A 23 -11.75 -17.66 10.83
N CYS A 24 -10.57 -17.07 10.71
CA CYS A 24 -10.14 -16.40 9.49
C CYS A 24 -9.21 -17.27 8.61
N GLU A 25 -8.50 -18.24 9.21
CA GLU A 25 -7.48 -19.05 8.55
C GLU A 25 -7.92 -19.63 7.20
N LYS A 26 -9.12 -20.19 7.12
CA LYS A 26 -9.65 -20.82 5.90
C LYS A 26 -9.88 -19.87 4.72
N PHE A 27 -9.89 -18.57 4.96
CA PHE A 27 -10.12 -17.54 3.92
C PHE A 27 -8.82 -16.98 3.35
N PHE A 28 -7.70 -17.24 3.99
CA PHE A 28 -6.38 -16.89 3.47
C PHE A 28 -5.90 -18.00 2.53
N VAL A 29 -6.27 -17.89 1.26
CA VAL A 29 -5.89 -18.85 0.23
C VAL A 29 -4.63 -18.36 -0.47
N SER A 30 -3.54 -19.15 -0.38
CA SER A 30 -2.30 -18.83 -1.08
C SER A 30 -2.49 -18.90 -2.59
N ASP A 31 -1.93 -17.93 -3.30
CA ASP A 31 -1.91 -17.84 -4.76
C ASP A 31 -0.49 -17.53 -5.28
N LYS A 32 -0.37 -16.97 -6.50
CA LYS A 32 0.92 -16.59 -7.08
C LYS A 32 1.50 -15.33 -6.48
N GLU A 33 0.67 -14.46 -5.93
CA GLU A 33 1.05 -13.16 -5.39
C GLU A 33 1.28 -13.24 -3.89
N TYR A 34 0.46 -14.03 -3.15
CA TYR A 34 0.52 -14.16 -1.70
C TYR A 34 0.66 -15.62 -1.27
N VAL A 35 1.63 -15.87 -0.40
CA VAL A 35 1.85 -17.19 0.22
C VAL A 35 1.64 -17.03 1.73
N TYR A 36 0.54 -17.57 2.23
CA TYR A 36 0.17 -17.50 3.64
C TYR A 36 0.75 -18.68 4.41
N GLN A 37 1.37 -18.37 5.54
CA GLN A 37 1.89 -19.37 6.50
C GLN A 37 1.19 -19.14 7.84
N PHE A 38 0.69 -20.21 8.45
CA PHE A 38 -0.03 -20.14 9.71
C PHE A 38 0.82 -20.71 10.84
N ASP A 39 0.93 -19.96 11.93
CA ASP A 39 1.58 -20.41 13.14
C ASP A 39 0.77 -19.90 14.33
N ALA A 40 -0.14 -20.77 14.81
CA ALA A 40 -1.00 -20.49 15.95
C ALA A 40 -0.19 -20.60 17.23
N GLY A 41 0.17 -19.46 17.83
CA GLY A 41 0.93 -19.40 19.07
C GLY A 41 2.41 -19.05 18.89
N ALA A 42 2.79 -18.58 17.72
CA ALA A 42 4.11 -18.00 17.51
C ALA A 42 4.37 -16.85 18.50
N ASP A 43 5.58 -16.79 19.04
CA ASP A 43 6.00 -15.61 19.81
C ASP A 43 6.21 -14.43 18.86
N ILE A 44 5.15 -13.62 18.72
CA ILE A 44 5.12 -12.46 17.82
C ILE A 44 6.26 -11.48 18.13
N GLU A 45 6.66 -11.34 19.40
CA GLU A 45 7.78 -10.45 19.75
C GLU A 45 9.10 -10.96 19.19
N SER A 46 9.34 -12.25 19.23
CA SER A 46 10.52 -12.88 18.64
C SER A 46 10.49 -12.77 17.11
N LEU A 47 9.34 -12.98 16.50
CA LEU A 47 9.15 -12.83 15.05
C LEU A 47 9.34 -11.38 14.59
N LYS A 48 8.86 -10.38 15.31
CA LYS A 48 9.09 -8.96 15.03
C LYS A 48 10.58 -8.60 15.07
N LYS A 49 11.32 -9.14 16.02
CA LYS A 49 12.79 -8.93 16.10
C LYS A 49 13.55 -9.62 14.97
N GLY A 50 13.02 -10.74 14.48
CA GLY A 50 13.62 -11.53 13.39
C GLY A 50 13.16 -11.14 11.99
N ILE A 51 12.15 -10.28 11.86
CA ILE A 51 11.52 -9.99 10.56
C ILE A 51 12.52 -9.44 9.55
N GLU A 52 13.49 -8.62 9.96
CA GLU A 52 14.49 -8.03 9.07
C GLU A 52 15.38 -9.07 8.37
N ASN A 53 15.70 -10.16 9.07
CA ASN A 53 16.53 -11.25 8.56
C ASN A 53 15.72 -12.41 7.97
N SER A 54 14.39 -12.33 7.98
CA SER A 54 13.50 -13.37 7.45
C SER A 54 13.09 -13.05 6.01
N ASP A 55 12.60 -14.05 5.27
CA ASP A 55 12.00 -13.87 3.94
C ASP A 55 10.53 -13.42 4.01
N LEU A 56 10.03 -13.07 5.19
CA LEU A 56 8.66 -12.64 5.39
C LEU A 56 8.46 -11.21 4.89
N TYR A 57 7.40 -11.01 4.13
CA TYR A 57 6.93 -9.69 3.72
C TYR A 57 6.20 -8.98 4.85
N ALA A 58 5.29 -9.70 5.54
CA ALA A 58 4.53 -9.19 6.67
C ALA A 58 4.16 -10.30 7.66
N ILE A 59 3.86 -9.90 8.90
CA ILE A 59 3.26 -10.73 9.94
C ILE A 59 1.91 -10.12 10.27
N VAL A 60 0.84 -10.91 10.19
CA VAL A 60 -0.53 -10.50 10.49
C VAL A 60 -0.98 -11.16 11.78
N GLU A 61 -1.28 -10.35 12.78
CA GLU A 61 -1.84 -10.78 14.06
C GLU A 61 -3.32 -10.44 14.10
N ILE A 62 -4.17 -11.45 14.28
CA ILE A 62 -5.61 -11.31 14.42
C ILE A 62 -5.97 -11.59 15.86
N SER A 63 -6.57 -10.61 16.56
CA SER A 63 -6.97 -10.75 17.95
C SER A 63 -8.10 -11.78 18.13
N PRO A 64 -8.27 -12.33 19.34
CA PRO A 64 -9.50 -13.04 19.66
C PRO A 64 -10.73 -12.17 19.40
N MET A 65 -11.86 -12.81 19.04
CA MET A 65 -13.13 -12.12 18.85
C MET A 65 -13.62 -11.52 20.17
N ASP A 66 -13.99 -10.25 20.15
CA ASP A 66 -14.55 -9.54 21.31
C ASP A 66 -16.01 -9.93 21.57
N SER A 67 -16.60 -9.38 22.64
CA SER A 67 -18.00 -9.64 23.01
C SER A 67 -19.01 -9.09 22.00
N THR A 68 -18.59 -8.20 21.11
CA THR A 68 -19.41 -7.63 20.02
C THR A 68 -19.24 -8.40 18.70
N GLY A 69 -18.39 -9.42 18.70
CA GLY A 69 -18.12 -10.23 17.51
C GLY A 69 -17.17 -9.58 16.53
N ASN A 70 -16.35 -8.62 16.96
CA ASN A 70 -15.33 -7.98 16.12
C ASN A 70 -13.93 -8.49 16.46
N VAL A 71 -13.02 -8.35 15.51
CA VAL A 71 -11.60 -8.65 15.69
C VAL A 71 -10.75 -7.44 15.38
N SER A 72 -9.60 -7.32 16.02
CA SER A 72 -8.59 -6.32 15.69
C SER A 72 -7.47 -6.99 14.91
N VAL A 73 -7.02 -6.38 13.82
CA VAL A 73 -5.95 -6.89 12.98
C VAL A 73 -4.77 -5.94 13.01
N SER A 74 -3.59 -6.47 13.29
CA SER A 74 -2.34 -5.73 13.26
C SER A 74 -1.39 -6.41 12.27
N ALA A 75 -0.91 -5.65 11.29
CA ALA A 75 0.05 -6.12 10.31
C ALA A 75 1.41 -5.44 10.54
N TYR A 76 2.44 -6.25 10.75
CA TYR A 76 3.82 -5.83 10.99
C TYR A 76 4.67 -6.14 9.77
N ALA A 77 5.42 -5.18 9.26
CA ALA A 77 6.28 -5.37 8.09
C ALA A 77 7.59 -4.59 8.20
N LYS A 78 8.60 -4.98 7.42
CA LYS A 78 9.88 -4.26 7.30
C LYS A 78 9.70 -2.88 6.67
N LYS A 79 8.83 -2.81 5.69
CA LYS A 79 8.49 -1.59 4.93
C LYS A 79 6.98 -1.37 4.97
N GLN A 80 6.56 -0.22 4.49
CA GLN A 80 5.14 0.05 4.34
C GLN A 80 4.47 -1.01 3.46
N ILE A 81 3.40 -1.61 3.99
CA ILE A 81 2.58 -2.58 3.26
C ILE A 81 1.85 -1.85 2.14
N ASN A 82 1.79 -2.49 0.96
CA ASN A 82 1.01 -1.99 -0.16
C ASN A 82 -0.48 -1.96 0.18
N ILE A 83 -1.21 -1.04 -0.45
CA ILE A 83 -2.66 -0.89 -0.22
C ILE A 83 -3.41 -2.15 -0.66
N ASP A 84 -3.00 -2.76 -1.79
CA ASP A 84 -3.63 -3.97 -2.31
C ASP A 84 -3.50 -5.13 -1.32
N THR A 85 -2.31 -5.28 -0.69
CA THR A 85 -2.08 -6.28 0.35
C THR A 85 -2.93 -6.03 1.59
N LYS A 86 -3.06 -4.74 2.00
CA LYS A 86 -3.92 -4.36 3.12
C LYS A 86 -5.38 -4.72 2.86
N GLU A 87 -5.90 -4.35 1.68
CA GLU A 87 -7.27 -4.67 1.27
C GLU A 87 -7.54 -6.17 1.19
N GLU A 88 -6.56 -6.95 0.71
CA GLU A 88 -6.71 -8.41 0.64
C GLU A 88 -6.80 -9.03 2.04
N ILE A 89 -5.94 -8.60 2.98
CA ILE A 89 -6.02 -9.03 4.38
C ILE A 89 -7.36 -8.64 4.99
N GLU A 90 -7.84 -7.41 4.77
CA GLU A 90 -9.14 -6.94 5.25
C GLU A 90 -10.27 -7.82 4.73
N LYS A 91 -10.30 -8.11 3.43
CA LYS A 91 -11.30 -8.98 2.79
C LYS A 91 -11.31 -10.41 3.36
N CYS A 92 -10.12 -10.99 3.59
CA CYS A 92 -10.01 -12.33 4.16
C CYS A 92 -10.57 -12.39 5.58
N VAL A 93 -10.22 -11.40 6.41
CA VAL A 93 -10.70 -11.33 7.80
C VAL A 93 -12.19 -11.01 7.85
N GLU A 94 -12.68 -10.07 7.02
CA GLU A 94 -14.11 -9.74 6.92
C GLU A 94 -14.95 -10.98 6.58
N LYS A 95 -14.51 -11.79 5.62
CA LYS A 95 -15.20 -13.04 5.26
C LYS A 95 -15.27 -14.00 6.45
N GLY A 96 -14.18 -14.17 7.21
CA GLY A 96 -14.13 -15.04 8.38
C GLY A 96 -15.07 -14.58 9.48
N VAL A 97 -15.02 -13.31 9.83
CA VAL A 97 -15.88 -12.71 10.85
C VAL A 97 -17.35 -12.76 10.44
N ARG A 98 -17.65 -12.43 9.18
CA ARG A 98 -19.01 -12.51 8.62
C ARG A 98 -19.58 -13.91 8.71
N GLU A 99 -18.84 -14.94 8.28
CA GLU A 99 -19.31 -16.33 8.36
C GLU A 99 -19.59 -16.76 9.79
N LYS A 100 -18.73 -16.36 10.74
CA LYS A 100 -18.93 -16.67 12.15
C LYS A 100 -20.17 -15.98 12.72
N LYS A 101 -20.41 -14.71 12.37
CA LYS A 101 -21.62 -13.98 12.76
C LYS A 101 -22.87 -14.64 12.18
N ILE A 102 -22.88 -14.98 10.89
CA ILE A 102 -24.00 -15.68 10.23
C ILE A 102 -24.31 -17.01 10.91
N ALA A 103 -23.28 -17.79 11.27
CA ALA A 103 -23.47 -19.08 11.93
C ALA A 103 -24.05 -18.96 13.34
N GLY A 104 -23.98 -17.79 13.96
CA GLY A 104 -24.53 -17.52 15.29
C GLY A 104 -26.00 -17.07 15.30
N TYR A 105 -26.58 -16.75 14.13
CA TYR A 105 -27.94 -16.26 14.03
C TYR A 105 -28.94 -17.38 13.68
N ASP A 106 -30.06 -17.42 14.42
CA ASP A 106 -31.24 -18.20 14.06
C ASP A 106 -32.07 -17.40 13.04
N ILE A 107 -32.47 -18.02 11.93
CA ILE A 107 -32.86 -17.41 10.63
C ILE A 107 -34.14 -16.53 10.66
N GLN A 108 -34.71 -16.17 11.81
CA GLN A 108 -36.01 -15.51 11.90
C GLN A 108 -36.03 -13.98 11.73
N ASN A 109 -34.88 -13.26 11.65
CA ASN A 109 -34.85 -11.79 11.51
C ASN A 109 -33.78 -11.32 10.51
N LEU A 110 -34.05 -11.55 9.22
CA LEU A 110 -33.09 -11.30 8.12
C LEU A 110 -32.61 -9.84 8.02
N ASP A 111 -33.47 -8.85 8.23
CA ASP A 111 -33.11 -7.43 8.09
C ASP A 111 -32.18 -6.91 9.21
N SER A 112 -32.35 -7.38 10.43
CA SER A 112 -31.45 -7.07 11.54
C SER A 112 -30.08 -7.72 11.36
N ILE A 113 -30.08 -8.90 10.79
CA ILE A 113 -28.89 -9.73 10.50
C ILE A 113 -28.02 -9.05 9.44
N ILE A 114 -28.60 -8.55 8.35
CA ILE A 114 -27.86 -7.92 7.25
C ILE A 114 -27.08 -6.69 7.73
N ASN A 115 -27.64 -5.89 8.63
CA ASN A 115 -26.98 -4.70 9.15
C ASN A 115 -25.87 -5.03 10.17
N ASP A 116 -25.98 -6.15 10.90
CA ASP A 116 -25.00 -6.55 11.93
C ASP A 116 -23.88 -7.44 11.37
N ILE A 117 -24.07 -8.02 10.18
CA ILE A 117 -23.08 -8.86 9.49
C ILE A 117 -21.92 -8.04 8.89
N ASN A 118 -22.12 -6.75 8.63
CA ASN A 118 -21.04 -5.91 8.15
C ASN A 118 -19.97 -5.78 9.24
N ALA A 119 -18.88 -6.53 9.04
CA ALA A 119 -17.72 -6.44 9.91
C ALA A 119 -16.93 -5.19 9.52
N ASP A 120 -16.75 -4.26 10.47
CA ASP A 120 -15.78 -3.17 10.30
C ASP A 120 -14.39 -3.68 10.72
N VAL A 121 -13.62 -4.09 9.74
CA VAL A 121 -12.26 -4.57 9.95
C VAL A 121 -11.29 -3.46 9.57
N ASN A 122 -10.58 -2.95 10.58
CA ASN A 122 -9.51 -1.98 10.37
C ASN A 122 -8.15 -2.65 10.57
N VAL A 123 -7.37 -2.75 9.51
CA VAL A 123 -6.00 -3.26 9.57
C VAL A 123 -5.04 -2.13 9.92
N ARG A 124 -4.42 -2.19 11.11
CA ARG A 124 -3.35 -1.29 11.49
C ARG A 124 -2.04 -1.78 10.90
N THR A 125 -1.45 -0.96 10.04
CA THR A 125 -0.13 -1.23 9.46
C THR A 125 0.94 -0.64 10.35
N LEU A 126 1.88 -1.47 10.80
CA LEU A 126 3.00 -1.08 11.65
C LEU A 126 4.33 -1.43 10.97
N ILE A 127 5.22 -0.46 10.90
CA ILE A 127 6.58 -0.64 10.40
C ILE A 127 7.47 -1.00 11.58
N VAL A 128 8.13 -2.15 11.51
CA VAL A 128 9.08 -2.60 12.53
C VAL A 128 10.48 -2.12 12.14
N SER A 129 11.10 -1.32 13.01
CA SER A 129 12.50 -0.87 12.81
C SER A 129 13.50 -1.85 13.43
N GLU A 130 14.77 -1.76 13.00
CA GLU A 130 15.91 -2.62 13.47
C GLU A 130 16.00 -2.84 14.98
N GLN A 131 15.41 -1.96 15.78
CA GLN A 131 15.40 -2.07 17.25
C GLN A 131 14.10 -2.68 17.80
N GLY A 132 13.23 -3.25 16.97
CA GLY A 132 11.95 -3.83 17.38
C GLY A 132 10.91 -2.80 17.83
N LYS A 133 11.14 -1.50 17.58
CA LYS A 133 10.18 -0.45 17.90
C LYS A 133 9.14 -0.32 16.77
N GLU A 134 7.89 -0.37 17.14
CA GLU A 134 6.75 -0.22 16.24
C GLU A 134 6.51 1.27 15.93
N LYS A 135 6.41 1.60 14.63
CA LYS A 135 5.95 2.91 14.17
C LYS A 135 4.66 2.72 13.37
N SER A 136 3.65 3.50 13.68
CA SER A 136 2.40 3.51 12.91
C SER A 136 2.69 3.91 11.47
N GLY A 137 2.47 2.98 10.54
CA GLY A 137 2.52 3.22 9.11
C GLY A 137 1.13 3.65 8.63
N MET A 138 0.87 4.94 8.55
CA MET A 138 -0.39 5.44 8.00
C MET A 138 -0.30 5.44 6.48
N VAL A 139 -0.75 4.35 5.86
CA VAL A 139 -0.74 4.17 4.39
C VAL A 139 -1.49 5.31 3.71
N GLU A 140 -2.65 5.66 4.26
CA GLU A 140 -3.54 6.68 3.72
C GLU A 140 -2.87 8.07 3.71
N ILE A 141 -2.15 8.43 4.77
CA ILE A 141 -1.44 9.72 4.86
C ILE A 141 -0.28 9.76 3.86
N ASN A 142 0.49 8.68 3.75
CA ASN A 142 1.60 8.63 2.82
C ASN A 142 1.13 8.71 1.36
N MET A 143 0.00 8.09 1.02
CA MET A 143 -0.64 8.23 -0.29
C MET A 143 -1.07 9.68 -0.54
N ALA A 144 -1.74 10.32 0.42
CA ALA A 144 -2.18 11.71 0.28
C ALA A 144 -0.99 12.66 0.06
N VAL A 145 0.10 12.50 0.83
CA VAL A 145 1.32 13.29 0.67
C VAL A 145 1.95 13.08 -0.70
N SER A 146 2.02 11.82 -1.17
CA SER A 146 2.57 11.50 -2.49
C SER A 146 1.74 12.10 -3.62
N TYR A 147 0.42 12.12 -3.48
CA TYR A 147 -0.49 12.71 -4.46
C TYR A 147 -0.32 14.22 -4.55
N ILE A 148 -0.25 14.90 -3.39
CA ILE A 148 0.00 16.35 -3.31
C ILE A 148 1.37 16.70 -3.90
N ALA A 149 2.41 15.94 -3.57
CA ALA A 149 3.75 16.15 -4.10
C ALA A 149 3.79 16.00 -5.63
N SER A 150 3.15 14.96 -6.16
CA SER A 150 3.05 14.76 -7.63
C SER A 150 2.31 15.88 -8.32
N PHE A 151 1.22 16.37 -7.73
CA PHE A 151 0.46 17.49 -8.24
C PHE A 151 1.29 18.79 -8.28
N LEU A 152 2.05 19.06 -7.21
CA LEU A 152 2.94 20.23 -7.15
C LEU A 152 4.03 20.16 -8.24
N ILE A 153 4.65 19.00 -8.42
CA ILE A 153 5.66 18.80 -9.47
C ILE A 153 5.05 19.06 -10.84
N TYR A 154 3.88 18.52 -11.12
CA TYR A 154 3.16 18.74 -12.36
C TYR A 154 2.86 20.24 -12.57
N MET A 155 2.37 20.93 -11.55
CA MET A 155 2.09 22.36 -11.59
C MET A 155 3.36 23.19 -11.91
N PHE A 156 4.49 22.87 -11.25
CA PHE A 156 5.75 23.54 -11.51
C PHE A 156 6.23 23.34 -12.95
N ILE A 157 6.19 22.11 -13.47
CA ILE A 157 6.59 21.82 -14.85
C ILE A 157 5.71 22.61 -15.83
N PHE A 158 4.40 22.65 -15.61
CA PHE A 158 3.47 23.38 -16.46
C PHE A 158 3.73 24.90 -16.41
N MET A 159 3.94 25.45 -15.21
CA MET A 159 4.20 26.87 -15.02
C MET A 159 5.52 27.30 -15.68
N PHE A 160 6.61 26.55 -15.44
CA PHE A 160 7.91 26.86 -16.05
C PHE A 160 7.89 26.63 -17.56
N GLY A 161 7.24 25.59 -18.05
CA GLY A 161 7.06 25.35 -19.48
C GLY A 161 6.33 26.49 -20.18
N SER A 162 5.28 27.02 -19.57
CA SER A 162 4.53 28.18 -20.08
C SER A 162 5.40 29.46 -20.06
N MET A 163 6.21 29.65 -19.02
CA MET A 163 7.09 30.79 -18.88
C MET A 163 8.17 30.80 -19.98
N VAL A 164 8.81 29.66 -20.22
CA VAL A 164 9.80 29.48 -21.28
C VAL A 164 9.18 29.74 -22.66
N MET A 165 7.99 29.17 -22.90
CA MET A 165 7.28 29.39 -24.18
C MET A 165 6.98 30.87 -24.43
N ARG A 166 6.51 31.59 -23.40
CA ARG A 166 6.26 33.05 -23.50
C ARG A 166 7.54 33.80 -23.81
N GLY A 167 8.66 33.49 -23.14
CA GLY A 167 9.96 34.11 -23.40
C GLY A 167 10.39 33.99 -24.87
N VAL A 168 10.25 32.78 -25.45
CA VAL A 168 10.57 32.54 -26.86
C VAL A 168 9.62 33.29 -27.81
N ILE A 169 8.33 33.36 -27.48
CA ILE A 169 7.34 34.09 -28.28
C ILE A 169 7.64 35.61 -28.23
N ASP A 170 7.91 36.14 -27.05
CA ASP A 170 8.22 37.57 -26.87
C ASP A 170 9.50 37.98 -27.62
N GLU A 171 10.53 37.12 -27.55
CA GLU A 171 11.78 37.36 -28.29
C GLU A 171 11.55 37.41 -29.81
N LYS A 172 10.77 36.48 -30.35
CA LYS A 172 10.42 36.43 -31.77
C LYS A 172 9.48 37.58 -32.19
N SER A 173 8.48 37.87 -31.34
CA SER A 173 7.47 38.91 -31.62
C SER A 173 8.07 40.31 -31.63
N ASN A 174 9.00 40.60 -30.72
CA ASN A 174 9.64 41.89 -30.59
C ASN A 174 10.79 42.10 -31.58
N ARG A 175 11.11 41.10 -32.44
CA ARG A 175 12.21 41.18 -33.45
C ARG A 175 13.54 41.64 -32.88
N VAL A 176 13.82 41.36 -31.61
CA VAL A 176 15.02 41.82 -30.91
C VAL A 176 16.29 41.42 -31.66
N VAL A 177 16.33 40.22 -32.21
CA VAL A 177 17.46 39.69 -32.98
C VAL A 177 17.66 40.49 -34.26
N GLU A 178 16.60 40.88 -34.99
CA GLU A 178 16.68 41.66 -36.20
C GLU A 178 17.22 43.08 -35.92
N VAL A 179 16.80 43.69 -34.81
CA VAL A 179 17.27 45.02 -34.39
C VAL A 179 18.75 44.97 -33.97
N ILE A 180 19.18 43.95 -33.27
CA ILE A 180 20.58 43.77 -32.88
C ILE A 180 21.46 43.58 -34.11
N ILE A 181 21.09 42.70 -35.03
CA ILE A 181 21.86 42.42 -36.25
C ILE A 181 21.92 43.66 -37.14
N SER A 182 20.88 44.49 -37.20
CA SER A 182 20.87 45.73 -37.99
C SER A 182 21.67 46.85 -37.34
N SER A 183 21.89 46.83 -36.04
CA SER A 183 22.52 47.89 -35.27
C SER A 183 24.03 47.67 -35.04
N VAL A 184 24.53 46.45 -35.18
CA VAL A 184 25.92 46.06 -34.89
C VAL A 184 26.60 45.54 -36.16
N LYS A 185 27.83 46.04 -36.43
CA LYS A 185 28.60 45.51 -37.55
C LYS A 185 28.92 44.04 -37.34
N PRO A 186 28.79 43.18 -38.39
CA PRO A 186 29.00 41.73 -38.24
C PRO A 186 30.35 41.31 -37.63
N PHE A 187 31.36 42.20 -37.75
CA PHE A 187 32.71 42.00 -37.25
C PHE A 187 32.85 42.18 -35.73
N GLU A 188 31.89 42.81 -35.07
CA GLU A 188 31.91 43.03 -33.61
C GLU A 188 31.17 41.94 -32.84
N LEU A 189 30.49 41.03 -33.56
CA LEU A 189 29.75 39.90 -33.01
C LEU A 189 30.55 38.57 -33.00
N MET A 190 31.72 38.52 -33.61
CA MET A 190 32.69 37.42 -33.59
C MET A 190 33.76 37.64 -32.53
#